data_00777bf60df00c72ba5f6fb67cfbd8a1
#
_entry.id   00777bf60df00c72ba5f6fb67cfbd8a1
#
_cell.length_a   1.000
_cell.length_b   1.000
_cell.length_c   1.000
_cell.angle_alpha   90.00
_cell.angle_beta   90.00
_cell.angle_gamma   90.00
#
_symmetry.space_group_name_H-M   'P 1'
#
loop_
_entity.id
_entity.type
_entity.pdbx_description
1 polymer ?
#
loop_
_entity_poly.entity_id
_entity_poly.type
_entity_poly.pdbx_seq_one_letter_code
_entity_poly.pdbx_strand_id
1 'polypeptide(L)'
;NRLSYVHLSARLLQDADPKEVTEDVLAHLEKGLEILQWMRGMSGWTHLVQNQASLQQLDERYRGLLREALGDERYEALASQPVETFSESERDLVIQTLGKGMQNDVNRELLLRVISDQWVDYLTRVEALRVSIGLEAYAQRDPLVQYKSRASEMFQTLLGDVRMGVISRLFTFRMRREARVALDDEPAPEESAPSAPEADETKKKKRKRH
;
A
#
# COMPACT_ATOMS: atom_id res chain seq x y z
N ASN A 1 -1.92 28.42 7.80
CA ASN A 1 -3.33 28.07 7.55
C ASN A 1 -3.77 26.71 8.16
N ARG A 2 -2.86 25.72 8.38
CA ARG A 2 -3.22 24.45 9.04
C ARG A 2 -3.69 24.62 10.49
N LEU A 3 -3.08 25.50 11.25
CA LEU A 3 -3.46 25.79 12.64
C LEU A 3 -4.89 26.36 12.75
N SER A 4 -5.33 27.17 11.77
CA SER A 4 -6.69 27.72 11.73
C SER A 4 -7.75 26.60 11.57
N TYR A 5 -7.49 25.62 10.71
CA TYR A 5 -8.41 24.48 10.52
C TYR A 5 -8.48 23.59 11.76
N VAL A 6 -7.36 23.28 12.39
CA VAL A 6 -7.32 22.48 13.63
C VAL A 6 -8.08 23.20 14.74
N HIS A 7 -7.90 24.50 14.91
CA HIS A 7 -8.60 25.29 15.93
C HIS A 7 -10.12 25.34 15.68
N LEU A 8 -10.53 25.58 14.42
CA LEU A 8 -11.95 25.56 14.04
C LEU A 8 -12.58 24.20 14.26
N SER A 9 -11.91 23.11 13.84
CA SER A 9 -12.40 21.76 14.05
C SER A 9 -12.51 21.41 15.53
N ALA A 10 -11.51 21.76 16.34
CA ALA A 10 -11.56 21.52 17.78
C ALA A 10 -12.74 22.27 18.45
N ARG A 11 -13.01 23.50 18.00
CA ARG A 11 -14.13 24.28 18.51
C ARG A 11 -15.49 23.73 18.10
N LEU A 12 -15.62 23.19 16.88
CA LEU A 12 -16.84 22.56 16.39
C LEU A 12 -17.15 21.25 17.13
N LEU A 13 -16.10 20.54 17.58
CA LEU A 13 -16.24 19.26 18.27
C LEU A 13 -16.27 19.38 19.80
N GLN A 14 -16.15 20.60 20.34
CA GLN A 14 -16.00 20.82 21.79
C GLN A 14 -17.15 20.24 22.61
N ASP A 15 -18.38 20.32 22.10
CA ASP A 15 -19.60 19.87 22.76
C ASP A 15 -20.19 18.58 22.14
N ALA A 16 -19.47 17.95 21.20
CA ALA A 16 -19.94 16.75 20.52
C ALA A 16 -19.66 15.48 21.35
N ASP A 17 -20.57 14.50 21.32
CA ASP A 17 -20.31 13.21 21.94
C ASP A 17 -19.16 12.47 21.19
N PRO A 18 -18.09 12.05 21.88
CA PRO A 18 -17.00 11.33 21.27
C PRO A 18 -17.41 10.06 20.49
N LYS A 19 -18.49 9.42 20.88
CA LYS A 19 -19.01 8.22 20.18
C LYS A 19 -19.64 8.60 18.84
N GLU A 20 -20.50 9.61 18.81
CA GLU A 20 -21.12 10.11 17.58
C GLU A 20 -20.07 10.59 16.59
N VAL A 21 -19.08 11.35 17.07
CA VAL A 21 -17.96 11.82 16.25
C VAL A 21 -17.15 10.64 15.67
N THR A 22 -16.94 9.59 16.46
CA THR A 22 -16.21 8.40 16.00
C THR A 22 -17.01 7.68 14.91
N GLU A 23 -18.30 7.48 15.09
CA GLU A 23 -19.19 6.84 14.11
C GLU A 23 -19.25 7.63 12.81
N ASP A 24 -19.41 8.95 12.88
CA ASP A 24 -19.43 9.84 11.73
C ASP A 24 -18.09 9.81 10.95
N VAL A 25 -16.97 9.83 11.67
CA VAL A 25 -15.63 9.73 11.06
C VAL A 25 -15.46 8.38 10.37
N LEU A 26 -15.85 7.28 11.01
CA LEU A 26 -15.74 5.94 10.41
C LEU A 26 -16.59 5.84 9.14
N ALA A 27 -17.86 6.28 9.19
CA ALA A 27 -18.75 6.29 8.03
C ALA A 27 -18.18 7.14 6.88
N HIS A 28 -17.58 8.29 7.20
CA HIS A 28 -16.94 9.14 6.21
C HIS A 28 -15.71 8.49 5.56
N LEU A 29 -14.89 7.79 6.36
CA LEU A 29 -13.72 7.07 5.87
C LEU A 29 -14.11 5.87 4.99
N GLU A 30 -15.14 5.11 5.38
CA GLU A 30 -15.69 4.01 4.59
C GLU A 30 -16.16 4.49 3.23
N LYS A 31 -16.96 5.57 3.20
CA LYS A 31 -17.39 6.20 1.95
C LYS A 31 -16.22 6.71 1.12
N GLY A 32 -15.17 7.23 1.75
CA GLY A 32 -13.93 7.63 1.09
C GLY A 32 -13.24 6.46 0.40
N LEU A 33 -13.22 5.28 1.02
CA LEU A 33 -12.66 4.06 0.43
C LEU A 33 -13.49 3.57 -0.77
N GLU A 34 -14.81 3.63 -0.70
CA GLU A 34 -15.70 3.29 -1.83
C GLU A 34 -15.45 4.22 -3.04
N ILE A 35 -15.32 5.52 -2.80
CA ILE A 35 -15.00 6.49 -3.84
C ILE A 35 -13.63 6.20 -4.47
N LEU A 36 -12.62 5.91 -3.66
CA LEU A 36 -11.29 5.55 -4.17
C LEU A 36 -11.32 4.27 -5.01
N GLN A 37 -12.07 3.26 -4.57
CA GLN A 37 -12.27 2.03 -5.33
C GLN A 37 -12.93 2.31 -6.68
N TRP A 38 -13.99 3.09 -6.69
CA TRP A 38 -14.67 3.48 -7.92
C TRP A 38 -13.76 4.26 -8.88
N MET A 39 -13.02 5.24 -8.36
CA MET A 39 -12.06 6.02 -9.16
C MET A 39 -10.99 5.14 -9.81
N ARG A 40 -10.48 4.12 -9.10
CA ARG A 40 -9.53 3.17 -9.66
C ARG A 40 -10.15 2.33 -10.76
N GLY A 41 -11.37 1.84 -10.56
CA GLY A 41 -12.11 1.11 -11.59
C GLY A 41 -12.35 1.93 -12.83
N MET A 42 -12.75 3.20 -12.67
CA MET A 42 -12.89 4.15 -13.78
C MET A 42 -11.57 4.40 -14.52
N SER A 43 -10.47 4.51 -13.78
CA SER A 43 -9.14 4.63 -14.38
C SER A 43 -8.79 3.41 -15.22
N GLY A 44 -9.02 2.20 -14.67
CA GLY A 44 -8.83 0.94 -15.40
C GLY A 44 -9.70 0.85 -16.64
N TRP A 45 -10.99 1.18 -16.54
CA TRP A 45 -11.90 1.22 -17.68
C TRP A 45 -11.44 2.21 -18.76
N THR A 46 -11.08 3.43 -18.37
CA THR A 46 -10.59 4.45 -19.29
C THR A 46 -9.33 3.99 -20.02
N HIS A 47 -8.44 3.28 -19.34
CA HIS A 47 -7.25 2.70 -19.95
C HIS A 47 -7.60 1.64 -21.00
N LEU A 48 -8.59 0.77 -20.74
CA LEU A 48 -9.08 -0.21 -21.72
C LEU A 48 -9.67 0.47 -22.96
N VAL A 49 -10.50 1.48 -22.76
CA VAL A 49 -11.10 2.26 -23.87
C VAL A 49 -10.02 2.96 -24.70
N GLN A 50 -9.07 3.64 -24.07
CA GLN A 50 -7.99 4.35 -24.77
C GLN A 50 -7.10 3.44 -25.62
N ASN A 51 -6.89 2.21 -25.18
CA ASN A 51 -6.08 1.22 -25.89
C ASN A 51 -6.93 0.34 -26.83
N GLN A 52 -8.23 0.59 -26.94
CA GLN A 52 -9.17 -0.27 -27.69
C GLN A 52 -9.05 -1.76 -27.30
N ALA A 53 -8.76 -1.99 -26.02
CA ALA A 53 -8.45 -3.30 -25.49
C ALA A 53 -9.72 -4.12 -25.25
N SER A 54 -9.57 -5.44 -25.37
CA SER A 54 -10.59 -6.41 -24.97
C SER A 54 -10.27 -6.99 -23.57
N LEU A 55 -11.23 -7.69 -22.96
CA LEU A 55 -11.00 -8.32 -21.67
C LEU A 55 -9.93 -9.44 -21.71
N GLN A 56 -9.70 -10.04 -22.89
CA GLN A 56 -8.67 -11.07 -23.05
C GLN A 56 -7.23 -10.55 -22.89
N GLN A 57 -7.02 -9.25 -23.12
CA GLN A 57 -5.70 -8.61 -23.00
C GLN A 57 -5.36 -8.22 -21.56
N LEU A 58 -6.30 -8.41 -20.64
CA LEU A 58 -6.04 -8.17 -19.22
C LEU A 58 -5.16 -9.27 -18.63
N ASP A 59 -4.40 -8.92 -17.61
CA ASP A 59 -3.70 -9.87 -16.75
C ASP A 59 -4.64 -11.01 -16.28
N GLU A 60 -4.11 -12.24 -16.19
CA GLU A 60 -4.86 -13.46 -15.82
C GLU A 60 -5.69 -13.27 -14.55
N ARG A 61 -5.15 -12.56 -13.58
CA ARG A 61 -5.83 -12.29 -12.33
C ARG A 61 -7.10 -11.46 -12.51
N TYR A 62 -7.04 -10.40 -13.32
CA TYR A 62 -8.23 -9.59 -13.61
C TYR A 62 -9.22 -10.32 -14.47
N ARG A 63 -8.74 -11.15 -15.42
CA ARG A 63 -9.61 -12.04 -16.19
C ARG A 63 -10.39 -13.00 -15.28
N GLY A 64 -9.73 -13.59 -14.28
CA GLY A 64 -10.38 -14.45 -13.29
C GLY A 64 -11.45 -13.73 -12.48
N LEU A 65 -11.15 -12.50 -11.99
CA LEU A 65 -12.11 -11.70 -11.24
C LEU A 65 -13.34 -11.31 -12.09
N LEU A 66 -13.12 -10.95 -13.35
CA LEU A 66 -14.20 -10.58 -14.26
C LEU A 66 -15.04 -11.80 -14.68
N ARG A 67 -14.42 -12.96 -14.86
CA ARG A 67 -15.13 -14.22 -15.13
C ARG A 67 -16.04 -14.60 -13.94
N GLU A 68 -15.56 -14.46 -12.73
CA GLU A 68 -16.36 -14.69 -11.52
C GLU A 68 -17.54 -13.70 -11.41
N ALA A 69 -17.32 -12.42 -11.75
CA ALA A 69 -18.31 -11.37 -11.62
C ALA A 69 -19.38 -11.41 -12.72
N LEU A 70 -19.00 -11.67 -13.97
CA LEU A 70 -19.90 -11.73 -15.14
C LEU A 70 -20.57 -13.11 -15.31
N GLY A 71 -19.94 -14.17 -14.79
CA GLY A 71 -20.23 -15.56 -15.11
C GLY A 71 -19.54 -16.01 -16.40
N ASP A 72 -19.24 -17.32 -16.50
CA ASP A 72 -18.43 -17.88 -17.58
C ASP A 72 -19.02 -17.60 -18.97
N GLU A 73 -20.32 -17.85 -19.16
CA GLU A 73 -20.98 -17.67 -20.47
C GLU A 73 -20.92 -16.21 -20.95
N ARG A 74 -21.18 -15.26 -20.04
CA ARG A 74 -21.19 -13.84 -20.40
C ARG A 74 -19.78 -13.30 -20.60
N TYR A 75 -18.84 -13.75 -19.78
CA TYR A 75 -17.44 -13.39 -19.97
C TYR A 75 -16.92 -13.83 -21.34
N GLU A 76 -17.13 -15.08 -21.74
CA GLU A 76 -16.68 -15.61 -23.05
C GLU A 76 -17.32 -14.84 -24.23
N ALA A 77 -18.58 -14.44 -24.09
CA ALA A 77 -19.26 -13.64 -25.12
C ALA A 77 -18.66 -12.24 -25.26
N LEU A 78 -18.16 -11.64 -24.19
CA LEU A 78 -17.62 -10.28 -24.17
C LEU A 78 -16.10 -10.25 -24.31
N ALA A 79 -15.40 -11.34 -24.02
CA ALA A 79 -13.96 -11.38 -23.84
C ALA A 79 -13.15 -10.87 -25.04
N SER A 80 -13.61 -11.12 -26.26
CA SER A 80 -12.95 -10.69 -27.51
C SER A 80 -13.49 -9.39 -28.08
N GLN A 81 -14.57 -8.85 -27.50
CA GLN A 81 -15.20 -7.61 -27.99
C GLN A 81 -14.49 -6.38 -27.43
N PRO A 82 -14.43 -5.27 -28.19
CA PRO A 82 -13.99 -3.98 -27.64
C PRO A 82 -14.90 -3.56 -26.47
N VAL A 83 -14.31 -3.12 -25.37
CA VAL A 83 -15.06 -2.75 -24.16
C VAL A 83 -16.07 -1.62 -24.38
N GLU A 84 -15.89 -0.82 -25.42
CA GLU A 84 -16.80 0.27 -25.82
C GLU A 84 -18.20 -0.23 -26.22
N THR A 85 -18.32 -1.49 -26.62
CA THR A 85 -19.59 -2.10 -27.08
C THR A 85 -20.44 -2.64 -25.94
N PHE A 86 -19.94 -2.59 -24.72
CA PHE A 86 -20.62 -3.14 -23.54
C PHE A 86 -21.84 -2.31 -23.15
N SER A 87 -22.87 -2.99 -22.66
CA SER A 87 -24.02 -2.32 -22.07
C SER A 87 -23.62 -1.56 -20.80
N GLU A 88 -24.46 -0.60 -20.39
CA GLU A 88 -24.19 0.20 -19.18
C GLU A 88 -24.03 -0.67 -17.94
N SER A 89 -24.85 -1.70 -17.79
CA SER A 89 -24.77 -2.63 -16.66
C SER A 89 -23.48 -3.46 -16.65
N GLU A 90 -23.00 -3.89 -17.81
CA GLU A 90 -21.75 -4.63 -17.94
C GLU A 90 -20.54 -3.72 -17.68
N ARG A 91 -20.59 -2.51 -18.22
CA ARG A 91 -19.58 -1.49 -17.93
C ARG A 91 -19.44 -1.22 -16.45
N ASP A 92 -20.56 -1.00 -15.76
CA ASP A 92 -20.54 -0.70 -14.33
C ASP A 92 -20.02 -1.88 -13.52
N LEU A 93 -20.38 -3.11 -13.89
CA LEU A 93 -19.86 -4.32 -13.26
C LEU A 93 -18.36 -4.49 -13.48
N VAL A 94 -17.86 -4.23 -14.68
CA VAL A 94 -16.44 -4.26 -14.98
C VAL A 94 -15.69 -3.18 -14.19
N ILE A 95 -16.20 -1.94 -14.15
CA ILE A 95 -15.59 -0.86 -13.37
C ILE A 95 -15.52 -1.24 -11.89
N GLN A 96 -16.60 -1.76 -11.33
CA GLN A 96 -16.64 -2.17 -9.93
C GLN A 96 -15.63 -3.29 -9.63
N THR A 97 -15.57 -4.29 -10.51
CA THR A 97 -14.68 -5.45 -10.35
C THR A 97 -13.21 -5.04 -10.48
N LEU A 98 -12.86 -4.26 -11.50
CA LEU A 98 -11.51 -3.71 -11.66
C LEU A 98 -11.12 -2.85 -10.47
N GLY A 99 -12.04 -1.97 -10.02
CA GLY A 99 -11.79 -1.10 -8.87
C GLY A 99 -11.50 -1.88 -7.60
N LYS A 100 -12.25 -2.95 -7.34
CA LYS A 100 -12.03 -3.85 -6.20
C LYS A 100 -10.68 -4.57 -6.30
N GLY A 101 -10.34 -5.08 -7.47
CA GLY A 101 -9.04 -5.72 -7.73
C GLY A 101 -7.87 -4.78 -7.49
N MET A 102 -7.90 -3.60 -8.13
CA MET A 102 -6.86 -2.57 -7.99
C MET A 102 -6.75 -2.04 -6.55
N GLN A 103 -7.86 -1.88 -5.85
CA GLN A 103 -7.86 -1.49 -4.43
C GLN A 103 -7.15 -2.54 -3.58
N ASN A 104 -7.43 -3.83 -3.82
CA ASN A 104 -6.79 -4.92 -3.10
C ASN A 104 -5.28 -4.95 -3.35
N ASP A 105 -4.82 -4.67 -4.58
CA ASP A 105 -3.39 -4.59 -4.89
C ASP A 105 -2.71 -3.44 -4.15
N VAL A 106 -3.34 -2.27 -4.14
CA VAL A 106 -2.84 -1.11 -3.37
C VAL A 106 -2.77 -1.43 -1.88
N ASN A 107 -3.81 -2.03 -1.33
CA ASN A 107 -3.85 -2.40 0.08
C ASN A 107 -2.78 -3.43 0.43
N ARG A 108 -2.59 -4.42 -0.45
CA ARG A 108 -1.54 -5.44 -0.27
C ARG A 108 -0.15 -4.83 -0.27
N GLU A 109 0.16 -3.96 -1.25
CA GLU A 109 1.46 -3.31 -1.31
C GLU A 109 1.71 -2.42 -0.10
N LEU A 110 0.70 -1.63 0.31
CA LEU A 110 0.77 -0.81 1.52
C LEU A 110 1.09 -1.66 2.75
N LEU A 111 0.33 -2.75 2.96
CA LEU A 111 0.53 -3.66 4.09
C LEU A 111 1.93 -4.26 4.08
N LEU A 112 2.37 -4.83 2.95
CA LEU A 112 3.69 -5.44 2.82
C LEU A 112 4.80 -4.44 3.11
N ARG A 113 4.67 -3.22 2.60
CA ARG A 113 5.67 -2.16 2.83
C ARG A 113 5.74 -1.76 4.29
N VAL A 114 4.59 -1.47 4.91
CA VAL A 114 4.55 -1.08 6.33
C VAL A 114 5.07 -2.20 7.22
N ILE A 115 4.64 -3.43 6.99
CA ILE A 115 5.09 -4.59 7.77
C ILE A 115 6.60 -4.78 7.60
N SER A 116 7.14 -4.72 6.38
CA SER A 116 8.57 -4.90 6.13
C SER A 116 9.41 -3.85 6.85
N ASP A 117 9.03 -2.58 6.75
CA ASP A 117 9.74 -1.48 7.41
C ASP A 117 9.76 -1.67 8.94
N GLN A 118 8.61 -1.94 9.54
CA GLN A 118 8.49 -2.11 10.99
C GLN A 118 9.14 -3.41 11.48
N TRP A 119 9.12 -4.46 10.67
CA TRP A 119 9.76 -5.74 10.99
C TRP A 119 11.28 -5.64 11.05
N VAL A 120 11.90 -4.95 10.11
CA VAL A 120 13.35 -4.70 10.12
C VAL A 120 13.77 -3.93 11.37
N ASP A 121 13.02 -2.89 11.73
CA ASP A 121 13.25 -2.13 12.95
C ASP A 121 13.11 -2.99 14.21
N TYR A 122 12.07 -3.83 14.28
CA TYR A 122 11.85 -4.76 15.38
C TYR A 122 13.03 -5.74 15.53
N LEU A 123 13.46 -6.38 14.44
CA LEU A 123 14.59 -7.31 14.48
C LEU A 123 15.87 -6.65 14.97
N THR A 124 16.14 -5.41 14.54
CA THR A 124 17.30 -4.64 14.97
C THR A 124 17.25 -4.37 16.48
N ARG A 125 16.08 -3.98 17.00
CA ARG A 125 15.88 -3.74 18.44
C ARG A 125 15.98 -5.03 19.26
N VAL A 126 15.44 -6.15 18.77
CA VAL A 126 15.52 -7.46 19.44
C VAL A 126 16.96 -7.94 19.50
N GLU A 127 17.76 -7.74 18.43
CA GLU A 127 19.18 -8.10 18.46
C GLU A 127 19.95 -7.23 19.46
N ALA A 128 19.69 -5.93 19.51
CA ALA A 128 20.27 -5.06 20.55
C ALA A 128 19.88 -5.50 21.98
N LEU A 129 18.60 -5.90 22.16
CA LEU A 129 18.13 -6.46 23.42
C LEU A 129 18.90 -7.75 23.79
N ARG A 130 19.10 -8.65 22.83
CA ARG A 130 19.85 -9.90 23.03
C ARG A 130 21.27 -9.65 23.53
N VAL A 131 21.95 -8.66 22.98
CA VAL A 131 23.30 -8.26 23.40
C VAL A 131 23.29 -7.67 24.81
N SER A 132 22.32 -6.78 25.10
CA SER A 132 22.25 -6.07 26.38
C SER A 132 21.78 -6.94 27.54
N ILE A 133 20.95 -7.96 27.29
CA ILE A 133 20.33 -8.77 28.35
C ILE A 133 21.37 -9.62 29.08
N GLY A 134 22.52 -9.93 28.46
CA GLY A 134 23.63 -10.61 29.10
C GLY A 134 24.18 -9.87 30.33
N LEU A 135 24.05 -8.55 30.39
CA LEU A 135 24.46 -7.71 31.50
C LEU A 135 23.51 -7.80 32.70
N GLU A 136 22.25 -8.18 32.50
CA GLU A 136 21.25 -8.36 33.59
C GLU A 136 21.59 -9.52 34.51
N ALA A 137 22.39 -10.49 34.03
CA ALA A 137 22.90 -11.59 34.87
C ALA A 137 23.69 -11.09 36.10
N TYR A 138 24.39 -9.97 35.97
CA TYR A 138 25.11 -9.34 37.09
C TYR A 138 24.16 -8.74 38.13
N ALA A 139 22.90 -8.42 37.75
CA ALA A 139 21.88 -7.90 38.66
C ALA A 139 21.05 -8.99 39.35
N GLN A 140 21.47 -10.26 39.33
CA GLN A 140 20.77 -11.43 39.90
C GLN A 140 19.35 -11.64 39.39
N ARG A 141 19.06 -11.18 38.18
CA ARG A 141 17.79 -11.40 37.47
C ARG A 141 17.98 -12.51 36.45
N ASP A 142 16.94 -13.34 36.27
CA ASP A 142 16.96 -14.36 35.20
C ASP A 142 16.94 -13.67 33.80
N PRO A 143 18.05 -13.73 33.03
CA PRO A 143 18.15 -13.05 31.75
C PRO A 143 17.10 -13.55 30.73
N LEU A 144 16.74 -14.85 30.81
CA LEU A 144 15.78 -15.44 29.87
C LEU A 144 14.37 -14.91 30.11
N VAL A 145 13.96 -14.77 31.36
CA VAL A 145 12.66 -14.21 31.74
C VAL A 145 12.58 -12.75 31.29
N GLN A 146 13.64 -11.97 31.57
CA GLN A 146 13.71 -10.57 31.16
C GLN A 146 13.68 -10.40 29.65
N TYR A 147 14.42 -11.25 28.92
CA TYR A 147 14.41 -11.23 27.45
C TYR A 147 13.01 -11.49 26.90
N LYS A 148 12.34 -12.55 27.38
CA LYS A 148 10.99 -12.91 26.90
C LYS A 148 9.98 -11.79 27.17
N SER A 149 10.02 -11.18 28.36
CA SER A 149 9.12 -10.08 28.72
C SER A 149 9.31 -8.88 27.78
N ARG A 150 10.56 -8.40 27.68
CA ARG A 150 10.88 -7.23 26.84
C ARG A 150 10.64 -7.48 25.36
N ALA A 151 10.97 -8.67 24.85
CA ALA A 151 10.71 -9.04 23.46
C ALA A 151 9.20 -9.08 23.16
N SER A 152 8.38 -9.58 24.11
CA SER A 152 6.92 -9.57 23.99
C SER A 152 6.35 -8.14 23.98
N GLU A 153 6.81 -7.26 24.85
CA GLU A 153 6.41 -5.85 24.88
C GLU A 153 6.77 -5.14 23.57
N MET A 154 7.98 -5.37 23.06
CA MET A 154 8.42 -4.83 21.77
C MET A 154 7.58 -5.36 20.61
N PHE A 155 7.15 -6.63 20.66
CA PHE A 155 6.26 -7.20 19.67
C PHE A 155 4.86 -6.57 19.70
N GLN A 156 4.31 -6.31 20.88
CA GLN A 156 3.04 -5.59 21.01
C GLN A 156 3.14 -4.16 20.45
N THR A 157 4.27 -3.49 20.69
CA THR A 157 4.54 -2.17 20.11
C THR A 157 4.61 -2.25 18.58
N LEU A 158 5.31 -3.26 18.02
CA LEU A 158 5.35 -3.50 16.57
C LEU A 158 3.94 -3.61 15.97
N LEU A 159 3.04 -4.39 16.60
CA LEU A 159 1.66 -4.52 16.10
C LEU A 159 0.90 -3.19 16.10
N GLY A 160 1.12 -2.37 17.13
CA GLY A 160 0.60 -0.99 17.20
C GLY A 160 1.15 -0.11 16.09
N ASP A 161 2.46 -0.12 15.88
CA ASP A 161 3.17 0.67 14.87
C ASP A 161 2.74 0.28 13.45
N VAL A 162 2.53 -1.03 13.18
CA VAL A 162 1.98 -1.51 11.90
C VAL A 162 0.58 -0.95 11.67
N ARG A 163 -0.31 -1.02 12.67
CA ARG A 163 -1.69 -0.47 12.56
C ARG A 163 -1.66 1.02 12.25
N MET A 164 -0.89 1.79 13.01
CA MET A 164 -0.75 3.23 12.81
C MET A 164 -0.12 3.57 11.46
N GLY A 165 0.88 2.80 11.04
CA GLY A 165 1.56 2.96 9.76
C GLY A 165 0.63 2.72 8.56
N VAL A 166 -0.30 1.77 8.66
CA VAL A 166 -1.31 1.50 7.62
C VAL A 166 -2.36 2.62 7.61
N ILE A 167 -2.97 2.94 8.77
CA ILE A 167 -4.04 3.94 8.85
C ILE A 167 -3.57 5.30 8.34
N SER A 168 -2.38 5.73 8.74
CA SER A 168 -1.84 7.04 8.36
C SER A 168 -1.55 7.19 6.86
N ARG A 169 -1.37 6.07 6.16
CA ARG A 169 -1.03 6.06 4.72
C ARG A 169 -2.18 5.61 3.81
N LEU A 170 -3.26 5.05 4.37
CA LEU A 170 -4.35 4.41 3.62
C LEU A 170 -4.91 5.30 2.48
N PHE A 171 -5.09 6.59 2.75
CA PHE A 171 -5.65 7.55 1.78
C PHE A 171 -4.60 8.31 0.96
N THR A 172 -3.33 8.24 1.36
CA THR A 172 -2.24 8.99 0.71
C THR A 172 -1.26 8.09 -0.03
N PHE A 173 -1.35 6.77 0.20
CA PHE A 173 -0.46 5.82 -0.43
C PHE A 173 -0.71 5.76 -1.94
N ARG A 174 0.36 5.96 -2.70
CA ARG A 174 0.37 5.75 -4.14
C ARG A 174 1.37 4.65 -4.44
N MET A 175 0.95 3.68 -5.24
CA MET A 175 1.88 2.68 -5.75
C MET A 175 2.97 3.39 -6.56
N ARG A 176 4.19 2.92 -6.45
CA ARG A 176 5.34 3.44 -7.22
C ARG A 176 5.15 3.24 -8.73
N ARG A 177 4.44 2.19 -9.10
CA ARG A 177 3.74 2.03 -10.37
C ARG A 177 2.28 2.35 -10.09
N GLU A 178 1.69 3.28 -10.82
CA GLU A 178 0.23 3.36 -10.86
C GLU A 178 -0.27 1.94 -11.13
N ALA A 179 -1.26 1.48 -10.35
CA ALA A 179 -1.92 0.21 -10.63
C ALA A 179 -2.71 0.36 -11.93
N ARG A 180 -1.98 0.42 -13.04
CA ARG A 180 -2.55 0.28 -14.36
C ARG A 180 -2.96 -1.17 -14.48
N VAL A 181 -4.14 -1.37 -14.99
CA VAL A 181 -4.53 -2.68 -15.48
C VAL A 181 -3.49 -3.03 -16.54
N ALA A 182 -2.57 -3.95 -16.22
CA ALA A 182 -1.56 -4.38 -17.17
C ALA A 182 -2.25 -5.11 -18.31
N LEU A 183 -1.96 -4.69 -19.53
CA LEU A 183 -2.28 -5.43 -20.73
C LEU A 183 -1.10 -6.35 -21.02
N ASP A 184 -1.38 -7.59 -21.39
CA ASP A 184 -0.35 -8.64 -21.61
C ASP A 184 0.73 -8.23 -22.65
N ASP A 185 0.42 -7.27 -23.54
CA ASP A 185 1.32 -6.76 -24.58
C ASP A 185 2.11 -5.49 -24.17
N GLU A 186 1.91 -4.94 -22.97
CA GLU A 186 2.72 -3.80 -22.52
C GLU A 186 4.12 -4.28 -22.10
N PRO A 187 5.21 -3.81 -22.76
CA PRO A 187 6.56 -4.15 -22.36
C PRO A 187 6.78 -3.65 -20.92
N ALA A 188 7.27 -4.52 -20.06
CA ALA A 188 7.63 -4.15 -18.70
C ALA A 188 8.55 -2.92 -18.75
N PRO A 189 8.22 -1.79 -18.09
CA PRO A 189 9.11 -0.64 -18.06
C PRO A 189 10.44 -1.08 -17.47
N GLU A 190 11.53 -0.84 -18.19
CA GLU A 190 12.88 -1.13 -17.74
C GLU A 190 13.10 -0.51 -16.36
N GLU A 191 13.40 -1.36 -15.41
CA GLU A 191 13.78 -0.96 -14.06
C GLU A 191 15.09 -0.17 -14.20
N SER A 192 15.01 1.16 -14.16
CA SER A 192 16.20 2.00 -14.05
C SER A 192 16.88 1.64 -12.73
N ALA A 193 17.88 0.75 -12.81
CA ALA A 193 18.75 0.44 -11.70
C ALA A 193 19.29 1.77 -11.11
N PRO A 194 19.32 1.93 -9.78
CA PRO A 194 19.93 3.10 -9.18
C PRO A 194 21.40 3.11 -9.62
N SER A 195 21.77 4.15 -10.38
CA SER A 195 23.16 4.40 -10.75
C SER A 195 24.00 4.45 -9.47
N ALA A 196 24.93 3.53 -9.35
CA ALA A 196 25.92 3.54 -8.28
C ALA A 196 26.67 4.89 -8.33
N PRO A 197 26.98 5.51 -7.18
CA PRO A 197 27.76 6.74 -7.17
C PRO A 197 29.13 6.45 -7.76
N GLU A 198 29.49 7.18 -8.83
CA GLU A 198 30.82 7.18 -9.39
C GLU A 198 31.83 7.53 -8.30
N ALA A 199 32.76 6.60 -8.06
CA ALA A 199 33.88 6.83 -7.17
C ALA A 199 34.78 7.90 -7.81
N ASP A 200 34.86 9.07 -7.18
CA ASP A 200 35.76 10.17 -7.52
C ASP A 200 37.23 9.70 -7.38
N GLU A 201 37.84 9.35 -8.50
CA GLU A 201 39.28 9.10 -8.58
C GLU A 201 40.05 10.41 -8.43
N THR A 202 40.36 10.79 -7.21
CA THR A 202 41.28 11.88 -6.92
C THR A 202 42.67 11.51 -7.37
N LYS A 203 43.10 12.10 -8.50
CA LYS A 203 44.46 12.08 -9.05
C LYS A 203 45.48 12.54 -8.00
N LYS A 204 46.28 11.64 -7.47
CA LYS A 204 47.51 11.93 -6.72
C LYS A 204 48.54 12.63 -7.61
N LYS A 205 48.69 13.95 -7.49
CA LYS A 205 49.82 14.70 -8.05
C LYS A 205 51.09 14.39 -7.26
N LYS A 206 52.03 13.67 -7.88
CA LYS A 206 53.37 13.51 -7.40
C LYS A 206 54.10 14.87 -7.37
N ARG A 207 54.45 15.36 -6.18
CA ARG A 207 55.40 16.45 -6.00
C ARG A 207 56.82 15.88 -6.13
N LYS A 208 57.57 16.27 -7.21
CA LYS A 208 59.02 16.15 -7.29
C LYS A 208 59.65 17.22 -6.40
N ARG A 209 60.57 16.81 -5.53
CA ARG A 209 61.51 17.69 -4.84
C ARG A 209 62.69 17.98 -5.75
N HIS A 210 63.05 19.23 -5.84
CA HIS A 210 64.40 19.73 -5.95
C HIS A 210 64.69 20.60 -4.75
#